data_e33069ecb8bb374790de636595c0395a
#
_entry.id   e33069ecb8bb374790de636595c0395a
#
_cell.length_a   1.000
_cell.length_b   1.000
_cell.length_c   1.000
_cell.angle_alpha   90.00
_cell.angle_beta   90.00
_cell.angle_gamma   90.00
#
_symmetry.space_group_name_H-M   'P 1'
#
loop_
_entity.id
_entity.type
_entity.pdbx_description
1 polymer ?
#
loop_
_entity_poly.entity_id
_entity_poly.type
_entity_poly.pdbx_seq_one_letter_code
_entity_poly.pdbx_strand_id
1 'polypeptide(L)'
;MVTRKVLINWLQLVIAIVFIYSLILVFAGATAGELFSMFGFGPNESIYTQEFRDYLLLPYMVLGAVMAGWSFLMLQVVRGPLRDGIAWARTFMIRSLVLWFVLDTGMSLVLGYPTHAIFNIPFAVALGLPLYWLGKKKLK
;
A
#
# COMPACT_ATOMS: atom_id res chain seq x y z
N MET A 1 6.45 2.52 -26.63
CA MET A 1 5.78 3.71 -26.07
C MET A 1 4.71 3.23 -25.07
N VAL A 2 4.74 3.65 -23.81
CA VAL A 2 3.77 3.20 -22.80
C VAL A 2 2.45 3.91 -23.03
N THR A 3 1.37 3.17 -23.23
CA THR A 3 0.03 3.74 -23.47
C THR A 3 -0.68 4.03 -22.15
N ARG A 4 -1.66 4.96 -22.17
CA ARG A 4 -2.51 5.26 -21.02
C ARG A 4 -3.18 3.99 -20.45
N LYS A 5 -3.67 3.09 -21.32
CA LYS A 5 -4.30 1.83 -20.94
C LYS A 5 -3.36 0.95 -20.11
N VAL A 6 -2.09 0.84 -20.50
CA VAL A 6 -1.09 0.05 -19.78
C VAL A 6 -0.87 0.61 -18.37
N LEU A 7 -0.76 1.93 -18.22
CA LEU A 7 -0.57 2.58 -16.92
C LEU A 7 -1.79 2.40 -15.99
N ILE A 8 -3.00 2.50 -16.53
CA ILE A 8 -4.23 2.26 -15.77
C ILE A 8 -4.32 0.79 -15.32
N ASN A 9 -4.05 -0.17 -16.21
CA ASN A 9 -4.04 -1.59 -15.87
C ASN A 9 -2.98 -1.92 -14.81
N TRP A 10 -1.80 -1.32 -14.91
CA TRP A 10 -0.75 -1.46 -13.91
C TRP A 10 -1.19 -0.97 -12.53
N LEU A 11 -1.77 0.24 -12.45
CA LEU A 11 -2.30 0.77 -11.20
C LEU A 11 -3.38 -0.14 -10.60
N GLN A 12 -4.30 -0.65 -11.44
CA GLN A 12 -5.33 -1.59 -10.99
C GLN A 12 -4.73 -2.86 -10.42
N LEU A 13 -3.69 -3.42 -11.07
CA LEU A 13 -3.00 -4.62 -10.61
C LEU A 13 -2.33 -4.38 -9.24
N VAL A 14 -1.55 -3.32 -9.12
CA VAL A 14 -0.85 -3.01 -7.86
C VAL A 14 -1.84 -2.78 -6.72
N ILE A 15 -2.90 -2.00 -6.96
CA ILE A 15 -3.93 -1.74 -5.94
C ILE A 15 -4.70 -3.03 -5.58
N ALA A 16 -4.98 -3.91 -6.55
CA ALA A 16 -5.61 -5.20 -6.29
C ALA A 16 -4.72 -6.11 -5.42
N ILE A 17 -3.40 -6.10 -5.63
CA ILE A 17 -2.44 -6.82 -4.76
C ILE A 17 -2.51 -6.28 -3.33
N VAL A 18 -2.52 -4.94 -3.16
CA VAL A 18 -2.67 -4.32 -1.83
C VAL A 18 -4.00 -4.71 -1.19
N PHE A 19 -5.09 -4.74 -1.96
CA PHE A 19 -6.40 -5.17 -1.48
C PHE A 19 -6.40 -6.63 -1.00
N ILE A 20 -5.83 -7.55 -1.79
CA ILE A 20 -5.71 -8.97 -1.40
C ILE A 20 -4.85 -9.10 -0.13
N TYR A 21 -3.72 -8.40 -0.08
CA TYR A 21 -2.86 -8.39 1.10
C TYR A 21 -3.60 -7.86 2.34
N SER A 22 -4.42 -6.83 2.19
CA SER A 22 -5.22 -6.31 3.30
C SER A 22 -6.24 -7.32 3.84
N LEU A 23 -6.82 -8.16 2.97
CA LEU A 23 -7.70 -9.26 3.41
C LEU A 23 -6.91 -10.33 4.16
N ILE A 24 -5.66 -10.62 3.77
CA ILE A 24 -4.79 -11.54 4.52
C ILE A 24 -4.55 -10.98 5.93
N LEU A 25 -4.31 -9.69 6.08
CA LEU A 25 -4.18 -9.07 7.41
C LEU A 25 -5.45 -9.19 8.25
N VAL A 26 -6.64 -9.07 7.63
CA VAL A 26 -7.92 -9.23 8.34
C VAL A 26 -8.10 -10.64 8.87
N PHE A 27 -7.83 -11.65 8.05
CA PHE A 27 -8.18 -13.04 8.36
C PHE A 27 -7.02 -13.88 8.91
N ALA A 28 -5.77 -13.46 8.71
CA ALA A 28 -4.57 -14.17 9.10
C ALA A 28 -3.48 -13.24 9.66
N GLY A 29 -3.87 -12.16 10.33
CA GLY A 29 -2.97 -11.08 10.75
C GLY A 29 -1.81 -11.54 11.63
N ALA A 30 -2.03 -12.45 12.58
CA ALA A 30 -0.97 -12.99 13.42
C ALA A 30 0.11 -13.73 12.62
N THR A 31 -0.30 -14.57 11.65
CA THR A 31 0.61 -15.29 10.75
C THR A 31 1.34 -14.31 9.80
N ALA A 32 0.64 -13.27 9.33
CA ALA A 32 1.27 -12.22 8.53
C ALA A 32 2.34 -11.45 9.32
N GLY A 33 2.08 -11.15 10.61
CA GLY A 33 3.04 -10.52 11.49
C GLY A 33 4.31 -11.36 11.69
N GLU A 34 4.19 -12.68 11.85
CA GLU A 34 5.32 -13.59 11.91
C GLU A 34 6.15 -13.60 10.64
N LEU A 35 5.49 -13.68 9.48
CA LEU A 35 6.17 -13.59 8.19
C LEU A 35 6.94 -12.27 8.04
N PHE A 36 6.38 -11.15 8.51
CA PHE A 36 7.08 -9.87 8.51
C PHE A 36 8.31 -9.86 9.40
N SER A 37 8.25 -10.50 10.58
CA SER A 37 9.39 -10.58 11.48
C SER A 37 10.55 -11.38 10.87
N MET A 38 10.26 -12.45 10.12
CA MET A 38 11.27 -13.24 9.39
C MET A 38 12.03 -12.40 8.35
N PHE A 39 11.40 -11.38 7.78
CA PHE A 39 12.03 -10.42 6.86
C PHE A 39 12.68 -9.21 7.56
N GLY A 40 12.76 -9.21 8.90
CA GLY A 40 13.35 -8.11 9.66
C GLY A 40 12.46 -6.87 9.76
N PHE A 41 11.16 -6.97 9.50
CA PHE A 41 10.21 -5.87 9.58
C PHE A 41 9.50 -5.73 10.93
N GLY A 42 9.86 -6.57 11.90
CA GLY A 42 9.24 -6.61 13.21
C GLY A 42 10.19 -7.09 14.30
N PRO A 43 9.69 -7.27 15.53
CA PRO A 43 10.48 -7.80 16.65
C PRO A 43 10.92 -9.24 16.37
N ASN A 44 11.99 -9.68 17.08
CA ASN A 44 12.50 -11.05 16.96
C ASN A 44 11.42 -12.11 17.25
N GLU A 45 11.46 -13.23 16.54
CA GLU A 45 10.49 -14.35 16.67
C GLU A 45 10.30 -14.86 18.10
N SER A 46 11.32 -14.75 18.96
CA SER A 46 11.26 -15.15 20.38
C SER A 46 10.20 -14.40 21.20
N ILE A 47 9.69 -13.28 20.70
CA ILE A 47 8.67 -12.44 21.36
C ILE A 47 7.25 -12.94 21.01
N TYR A 48 7.07 -13.73 19.95
CA TYR A 48 5.76 -14.21 19.50
C TYR A 48 5.22 -15.35 20.36
N THR A 49 4.97 -15.07 21.64
CA THR A 49 4.18 -15.95 22.50
C THR A 49 2.73 -16.00 22.04
N GLN A 50 1.96 -17.02 22.45
CA GLN A 50 0.53 -17.10 22.13
C GLN A 50 -0.23 -15.85 22.61
N GLU A 51 0.07 -15.37 23.80
CA GLU A 51 -0.53 -14.17 24.39
C GLU A 51 -0.24 -12.90 23.55
N PHE A 52 0.99 -12.76 23.04
CA PHE A 52 1.36 -11.66 22.18
C PHE A 52 0.67 -11.73 20.81
N ARG A 53 0.51 -12.94 20.26
CA ARG A 53 -0.26 -13.15 19.02
C ARG A 53 -1.70 -12.74 19.19
N ASP A 54 -2.35 -13.15 20.28
CA ASP A 54 -3.74 -12.80 20.57
C ASP A 54 -3.92 -11.29 20.74
N TYR A 55 -2.95 -10.61 21.35
CA TYR A 55 -2.91 -9.15 21.43
C TYR A 55 -2.80 -8.47 20.05
N LEU A 56 -2.03 -9.02 19.13
CA LEU A 56 -1.83 -8.46 17.79
C LEU A 56 -3.01 -8.71 16.83
N LEU A 57 -3.91 -9.64 17.11
CA LEU A 57 -5.04 -9.96 16.23
C LEU A 57 -5.89 -8.73 15.92
N LEU A 58 -6.30 -7.97 16.93
CA LEU A 58 -7.13 -6.78 16.74
C LEU A 58 -6.40 -5.68 15.95
N PRO A 59 -5.17 -5.25 16.28
CA PRO A 59 -4.41 -4.30 15.48
C PRO A 59 -4.27 -4.69 14.01
N TYR A 60 -3.92 -5.95 13.71
CA TYR A 60 -3.79 -6.40 12.31
C TYR A 60 -5.12 -6.45 11.58
N MET A 61 -6.19 -6.90 12.24
CA MET A 61 -7.54 -6.91 11.66
C MET A 61 -8.00 -5.48 11.32
N VAL A 62 -7.82 -4.53 12.24
CA VAL A 62 -8.18 -3.13 12.01
C VAL A 62 -7.35 -2.51 10.91
N LEU A 63 -6.02 -2.73 10.91
CA LEU A 63 -5.12 -2.26 9.85
C LEU A 63 -5.54 -2.82 8.50
N GLY A 64 -5.80 -4.13 8.43
CA GLY A 64 -6.25 -4.79 7.21
C GLY A 64 -7.58 -4.23 6.71
N ALA A 65 -8.56 -4.00 7.59
CA ALA A 65 -9.85 -3.43 7.23
C ALA A 65 -9.73 -2.00 6.67
N VAL A 66 -8.91 -1.15 7.30
CA VAL A 66 -8.63 0.21 6.82
C VAL A 66 -7.92 0.18 5.46
N MET A 67 -6.92 -0.67 5.30
CA MET A 67 -6.21 -0.84 4.02
C MET A 67 -7.13 -1.39 2.92
N ALA A 68 -8.04 -2.31 3.24
CA ALA A 68 -9.02 -2.82 2.29
C ALA A 68 -9.97 -1.71 1.82
N GLY A 69 -10.51 -0.92 2.73
CA GLY A 69 -11.35 0.23 2.42
C GLY A 69 -10.63 1.27 1.56
N TRP A 70 -9.37 1.60 1.92
CA TRP A 70 -8.56 2.54 1.15
C TRP A 70 -8.23 2.03 -0.25
N SER A 71 -7.77 0.79 -0.37
CA SER A 71 -7.43 0.19 -1.68
C SER A 71 -8.67 0.01 -2.56
N PHE A 72 -9.83 -0.34 -1.99
CA PHE A 72 -11.09 -0.37 -2.72
C PHE A 72 -11.46 1.01 -3.28
N LEU A 73 -11.39 2.05 -2.45
CA LEU A 73 -11.62 3.44 -2.89
C LEU A 73 -10.67 3.85 -4.02
N MET A 74 -9.36 3.56 -3.88
CA MET A 74 -8.36 3.84 -4.92
C MET A 74 -8.67 3.10 -6.22
N LEU A 75 -9.13 1.85 -6.13
CA LEU A 75 -9.52 1.07 -7.30
C LEU A 75 -10.71 1.69 -8.05
N GLN A 76 -11.70 2.24 -7.33
CA GLN A 76 -12.82 2.96 -7.94
C GLN A 76 -12.35 4.26 -8.64
N VAL A 77 -11.44 5.00 -8.00
CA VAL A 77 -10.85 6.21 -8.61
C VAL A 77 -10.07 5.86 -9.89
N VAL A 78 -9.32 4.75 -9.91
CA VAL A 78 -8.56 4.32 -11.10
C VAL A 78 -9.49 3.83 -12.21
N ARG A 79 -10.53 3.06 -11.88
CA ARG A 79 -11.48 2.47 -12.85
C ARG A 79 -12.45 3.50 -13.47
N GLY A 80 -12.74 4.56 -12.76
CA GLY A 80 -13.63 5.64 -13.20
C GLY A 80 -12.83 6.90 -13.56
N PRO A 81 -12.81 7.91 -12.69
CA PRO A 81 -12.38 9.24 -13.04
C PRO A 81 -10.92 9.34 -13.54
N LEU A 82 -10.01 8.50 -13.03
CA LEU A 82 -8.63 8.51 -13.53
C LEU A 82 -8.55 7.94 -14.94
N ARG A 83 -9.24 6.81 -15.22
CA ARG A 83 -9.33 6.23 -16.57
C ARG A 83 -9.92 7.22 -17.57
N ASP A 84 -10.95 7.96 -17.16
CA ASP A 84 -11.66 8.91 -18.00
C ASP A 84 -10.90 10.25 -18.17
N GLY A 85 -9.73 10.38 -17.55
CA GLY A 85 -8.85 11.54 -17.71
C GLY A 85 -9.20 12.74 -16.85
N ILE A 86 -10.03 12.56 -15.84
CA ILE A 86 -10.44 13.65 -14.94
C ILE A 86 -9.24 14.08 -14.08
N ALA A 87 -8.86 15.35 -14.20
CA ALA A 87 -7.60 15.87 -13.65
C ALA A 87 -7.48 15.75 -12.12
N TRP A 88 -8.58 15.95 -11.38
CA TRP A 88 -8.56 15.87 -9.92
C TRP A 88 -8.20 14.47 -9.42
N ALA A 89 -8.61 13.41 -10.15
CA ALA A 89 -8.37 12.02 -9.74
C ALA A 89 -6.88 11.71 -9.60
N ARG A 90 -6.07 12.17 -10.57
CA ARG A 90 -4.61 12.00 -10.51
C ARG A 90 -4.02 12.77 -9.32
N THR A 91 -4.43 14.01 -9.12
CA THR A 91 -3.93 14.86 -8.03
C THR A 91 -4.31 14.26 -6.66
N PHE A 92 -5.53 13.76 -6.53
CA PHE A 92 -6.01 13.08 -5.33
C PHE A 92 -5.14 11.85 -5.02
N MET A 93 -4.89 10.98 -6.00
CA MET A 93 -4.08 9.78 -5.79
C MET A 93 -2.62 10.11 -5.43
N ILE A 94 -2.02 11.11 -6.06
CA ILE A 94 -0.66 11.54 -5.72
C ILE A 94 -0.59 12.07 -4.28
N ARG A 95 -1.54 12.94 -3.89
CA ARG A 95 -1.57 13.48 -2.52
C ARG A 95 -1.77 12.38 -1.48
N SER A 96 -2.65 11.45 -1.73
CA SER A 96 -2.90 10.31 -0.85
C SER A 96 -1.66 9.42 -0.70
N LEU A 97 -0.99 9.13 -1.82
CA LEU A 97 0.26 8.36 -1.83
C LEU A 97 1.38 9.07 -1.07
N VAL A 98 1.54 10.38 -1.27
CA VAL A 98 2.56 11.18 -0.57
C VAL A 98 2.28 11.22 0.92
N LEU A 99 1.01 11.46 1.31
CA LEU A 99 0.63 11.48 2.72
C LEU A 99 0.94 10.15 3.40
N TRP A 100 0.52 9.03 2.79
CA TRP A 100 0.84 7.70 3.31
C TRP A 100 2.35 7.50 3.43
N PHE A 101 3.11 7.76 2.36
CA PHE A 101 4.54 7.53 2.33
C PHE A 101 5.28 8.34 3.39
N VAL A 102 4.92 9.61 3.56
CA VAL A 102 5.57 10.50 4.55
C VAL A 102 5.27 10.03 5.98
N LEU A 103 4.01 9.70 6.27
CA LEU A 103 3.63 9.27 7.62
C LEU A 103 4.21 7.90 7.96
N ASP A 104 4.04 6.91 7.10
CA ASP A 104 4.46 5.54 7.36
C ASP A 104 6.00 5.42 7.36
N THR A 105 6.65 5.94 6.33
CA THR A 105 8.12 5.91 6.25
C THR A 105 8.77 6.77 7.33
N GLY A 106 8.23 7.97 7.59
CA GLY A 106 8.73 8.86 8.62
C GLY A 106 8.64 8.25 10.01
N MET A 107 7.49 7.68 10.37
CA MET A 107 7.31 7.01 11.66
C MET A 107 8.15 5.74 11.77
N SER A 108 8.31 4.98 10.70
CA SER A 108 9.19 3.82 10.68
C SER A 108 10.63 4.18 11.02
N LEU A 109 11.14 5.27 10.47
CA LEU A 109 12.50 5.76 10.78
C LEU A 109 12.62 6.26 12.23
N VAL A 110 11.63 7.02 12.70
CA VAL A 110 11.61 7.54 14.09
C VAL A 110 11.58 6.39 15.11
N LEU A 111 10.85 5.33 14.82
CA LEU A 111 10.73 4.16 15.69
C LEU A 111 11.88 3.15 15.54
N GLY A 112 12.87 3.41 14.67
CA GLY A 112 14.03 2.53 14.49
C GLY A 112 13.81 1.32 13.59
N TYR A 113 12.84 1.39 12.67
CA TYR A 113 12.54 0.33 11.68
C TYR A 113 12.96 0.73 10.25
N PRO A 114 14.25 0.93 9.95
CA PRO A 114 14.71 1.39 8.64
C PRO A 114 14.40 0.39 7.52
N THR A 115 14.37 -0.91 7.82
CA THR A 115 14.00 -1.96 6.86
C THR A 115 12.58 -1.77 6.34
N HIS A 116 11.63 -1.43 7.23
CA HIS A 116 10.25 -1.14 6.84
C HIS A 116 10.17 0.13 5.96
N ALA A 117 10.91 1.17 6.32
CA ALA A 117 11.01 2.38 5.51
C ALA A 117 11.54 2.10 4.09
N ILE A 118 12.56 1.23 3.94
CA ILE A 118 13.09 0.80 2.65
C ILE A 118 12.04 0.01 1.86
N PHE A 119 11.26 -0.86 2.54
CA PHE A 119 10.19 -1.65 1.92
C PHE A 119 9.05 -0.80 1.34
N ASN A 120 8.82 0.40 1.86
CA ASN A 120 7.83 1.33 1.32
C ASN A 120 8.23 1.91 -0.06
N ILE A 121 9.52 1.95 -0.39
CA ILE A 121 10.01 2.55 -1.64
C ILE A 121 9.47 1.84 -2.90
N PRO A 122 9.53 0.50 -3.02
CA PRO A 122 8.94 -0.21 -4.16
C PRO A 122 7.45 0.11 -4.37
N PHE A 123 6.67 0.22 -3.31
CA PHE A 123 5.24 0.57 -3.41
C PHE A 123 5.04 2.01 -3.87
N ALA A 124 5.81 2.95 -3.30
CA ALA A 124 5.76 4.35 -3.71
C ALA A 124 6.13 4.50 -5.20
N VAL A 125 7.13 3.77 -5.69
CA VAL A 125 7.53 3.76 -7.10
C VAL A 125 6.48 3.08 -7.97
N ALA A 126 5.96 1.92 -7.57
CA ALA A 126 4.97 1.15 -8.35
C ALA A 126 3.66 1.93 -8.57
N LEU A 127 3.25 2.76 -7.61
CA LEU A 127 2.07 3.63 -7.73
C LEU A 127 2.42 5.02 -8.29
N GLY A 128 3.52 5.62 -7.84
CA GLY A 128 3.89 6.99 -8.17
C GLY A 128 4.35 7.17 -9.61
N LEU A 129 5.14 6.24 -10.14
CA LEU A 129 5.68 6.33 -11.49
C LEU A 129 4.60 6.32 -12.59
N PRO A 130 3.60 5.41 -12.55
CA PRO A 130 2.47 5.46 -13.49
C PRO A 130 1.66 6.76 -13.36
N LEU A 131 1.41 7.22 -12.13
CA LEU A 131 0.70 8.48 -11.89
C LEU A 131 1.47 9.68 -12.45
N TYR A 132 2.80 9.70 -12.32
CA TYR A 132 3.64 10.71 -12.91
C TYR A 132 3.52 10.72 -14.44
N TRP A 133 3.65 9.55 -15.09
CA TRP A 133 3.55 9.45 -16.55
C TRP A 133 2.17 9.80 -17.09
N LEU A 134 1.08 9.46 -16.37
CA LEU A 134 -0.28 9.86 -16.73
C LEU A 134 -0.47 11.39 -16.80
N GLY A 135 0.42 12.17 -16.18
CA GLY A 135 0.43 13.63 -16.29
C GLY A 135 1.16 14.20 -17.51
N LYS A 136 1.93 13.40 -18.23
CA LYS A 136 2.64 13.86 -19.43
C LYS A 136 1.67 13.93 -20.63
N LYS A 137 1.51 15.12 -21.22
CA LYS A 137 0.56 15.42 -22.31
C LYS A 137 0.71 14.60 -23.62
N LYS A 138 1.67 13.66 -23.72
CA LYS A 138 2.00 12.88 -24.94
C LYS A 138 1.61 11.41 -24.89
N LEU A 139 0.69 11.00 -23.99
CA LEU A 139 0.19 9.62 -24.02
C LEU A 139 -0.95 9.52 -25.05
N LYS A 140 -0.68 8.83 -26.16
CA LYS A 140 -1.71 8.40 -27.12
C LYS A 140 -2.43 7.16 -26.59
#